data_cbb5a2aa77c44abf55b5c0d4cf6706b1
#
_entry.id   cbb5a2aa77c44abf55b5c0d4cf6706b1
#
_cell.length_a   1.000
_cell.length_b   1.000
_cell.length_c   1.000
_cell.angle_alpha   90.00
_cell.angle_beta   90.00
_cell.angle_gamma   90.00
#
_symmetry.space_group_name_H-M   'P 1'
#
loop_
_entity.id
_entity.type
_entity.pdbx_description
1 polymer ?
#
loop_
_entity_poly.entity_id
_entity_poly.type
_entity_poly.pdbx_seq_one_letter_code
_entity_poly.pdbx_strand_id
1 'polypeptide(L)'
;MAPILDQRTLEFVSRSPDQTRRLGARLGTLLQGGDVICLEGPLGSGKTCLAQGIGRGWGVGQPLISPSFVLVREYARPQDRVRLYHVDLYRISDATEAWGLGLEEFVGDEHAVCVIEWAERARPLVPSEHLWIRLEFADWTRRALCFVAQGERHTALLREFRRAVFGA
;
A
#
# COMPACT_ATOMS: atom_id res chain seq x y z
N MET A 1 20.81 5.84 -25.77
CA MET A 1 19.72 4.87 -25.64
C MET A 1 18.80 5.32 -24.52
N ALA A 2 17.55 5.57 -24.85
CA ALA A 2 16.59 5.92 -23.81
C ALA A 2 16.47 4.74 -22.83
N PRO A 3 16.46 4.98 -21.52
CA PRO A 3 16.23 3.90 -20.57
C PRO A 3 14.86 3.27 -20.87
N ILE A 4 14.84 1.96 -20.97
CA ILE A 4 13.59 1.22 -21.05
C ILE A 4 12.92 1.46 -19.69
N LEU A 5 11.91 2.31 -19.65
CA LEU A 5 11.11 2.50 -18.44
C LEU A 5 10.42 1.18 -18.15
N ASP A 6 10.89 0.48 -17.13
CA ASP A 6 10.27 -0.74 -16.69
C ASP A 6 8.85 -0.40 -16.21
N GLN A 7 7.84 -0.94 -16.88
CA GLN A 7 6.45 -0.68 -16.54
C GLN A 7 6.04 -1.23 -15.18
N ARG A 8 6.86 -2.08 -14.59
CA ARG A 8 6.59 -2.74 -13.31
C ARG A 8 7.26 -2.05 -12.13
N THR A 9 8.10 -1.05 -12.37
CA THR A 9 8.80 -0.34 -11.30
C THR A 9 8.64 1.16 -11.45
N LEU A 10 8.61 1.85 -10.31
CA LEU A 10 8.57 3.30 -10.24
C LEU A 10 9.32 3.75 -8.99
N GLU A 11 10.20 4.72 -9.14
CA GLU A 11 10.89 5.33 -8.02
C GLU A 11 10.43 6.76 -7.82
N PHE A 12 10.30 7.17 -6.56
CA PHE A 12 9.86 8.51 -6.20
C PHE A 12 10.57 8.96 -4.92
N VAL A 13 10.94 10.23 -4.85
CA VAL A 13 11.51 10.82 -3.63
C VAL A 13 10.49 11.78 -3.03
N SER A 14 9.99 11.45 -1.85
CA SER A 14 9.10 12.32 -1.09
C SER A 14 9.90 13.21 -0.16
N ARG A 15 9.55 14.49 -0.13
CA ARG A 15 10.27 15.53 0.64
C ARG A 15 9.63 15.85 1.99
N SER A 16 8.42 15.33 2.24
CA SER A 16 7.69 15.61 3.48
C SER A 16 6.63 14.53 3.74
N PRO A 17 6.17 14.38 5.00
CA PRO A 17 5.03 13.52 5.30
C PRO A 17 3.77 13.91 4.52
N ASP A 18 3.52 15.21 4.33
CA ASP A 18 2.36 15.66 3.57
C ASP A 18 2.45 15.26 2.09
N GLN A 19 3.64 15.31 1.51
CA GLN A 19 3.85 14.85 0.14
C GLN A 19 3.59 13.33 0.04
N THR A 20 4.05 12.56 1.02
CA THR A 20 3.80 11.12 1.09
C THR A 20 2.29 10.84 1.18
N ARG A 21 1.55 11.59 2.00
CA ARG A 21 0.08 11.45 2.10
C ARG A 21 -0.61 11.80 0.79
N ARG A 22 -0.21 12.87 0.12
CA ARG A 22 -0.78 13.26 -1.18
C ARG A 22 -0.52 12.19 -2.23
N LEU A 23 0.68 11.62 -2.24
CA LEU A 23 1.03 10.52 -3.13
C LEU A 23 0.11 9.31 -2.86
N GLY A 24 -0.07 8.96 -1.58
CA GLY A 24 -0.98 7.90 -1.17
C GLY A 24 -2.42 8.16 -1.61
N ALA A 25 -2.88 9.41 -1.48
CA ALA A 25 -4.25 9.75 -1.88
C ALA A 25 -4.46 9.56 -3.39
N ARG A 26 -3.50 9.90 -4.21
CA ARG A 26 -3.58 9.64 -5.66
C ARG A 26 -3.65 8.15 -5.96
N LEU A 27 -2.84 7.35 -5.29
CA LEU A 27 -2.93 5.90 -5.44
C LEU A 27 -4.29 5.38 -4.98
N GLY A 28 -4.77 5.87 -3.84
CA GLY A 28 -6.05 5.44 -3.27
C GLY A 28 -7.23 5.62 -4.22
N THR A 29 -7.25 6.70 -5.01
CA THR A 29 -8.33 6.95 -5.99
C THR A 29 -8.40 5.90 -7.09
N LEU A 30 -7.33 5.16 -7.33
CA LEU A 30 -7.21 4.20 -8.42
C LEU A 30 -7.46 2.75 -7.97
N LEU A 31 -7.56 2.51 -6.67
CA LEU A 31 -7.70 1.15 -6.14
C LEU A 31 -9.08 0.56 -6.39
N GLN A 32 -9.08 -0.72 -6.71
CA GLN A 32 -10.27 -1.52 -6.97
C GLN A 32 -10.29 -2.74 -6.07
N GLY A 33 -11.46 -3.33 -5.87
CA GLY A 33 -11.57 -4.59 -5.14
C GLY A 33 -10.66 -5.66 -5.73
N GLY A 34 -9.93 -6.36 -4.87
CA GLY A 34 -8.91 -7.31 -5.23
C GLY A 34 -7.49 -6.78 -5.11
N ASP A 35 -7.30 -5.46 -5.06
CA ASP A 35 -5.97 -4.87 -5.00
C ASP A 35 -5.31 -5.11 -3.64
N VAL A 36 -4.02 -5.46 -3.69
CA VAL A 36 -3.18 -5.71 -2.51
C VAL A 36 -1.96 -4.81 -2.56
N ILE A 37 -1.85 -3.92 -1.59
CA ILE A 37 -0.77 -2.96 -1.47
C ILE A 37 0.09 -3.33 -0.25
N CYS A 38 1.34 -3.69 -0.50
CA CYS A 38 2.29 -4.08 0.53
C CYS A 38 3.26 -2.95 0.81
N LEU A 39 3.45 -2.61 2.07
CA LEU A 39 4.34 -1.54 2.51
C LEU A 39 5.48 -2.12 3.35
N GLU A 40 6.70 -1.85 2.94
CA GLU A 40 7.92 -2.30 3.60
C GLU A 40 8.82 -1.10 3.88
N GLY A 41 9.48 -1.11 5.02
CA GLY A 41 10.44 -0.06 5.36
C GLY A 41 10.69 0.02 6.86
N PRO A 42 11.80 0.64 7.27
CA PRO A 42 12.12 0.80 8.69
C PRO A 42 11.09 1.66 9.42
N LEU A 43 11.11 1.58 10.73
CA LEU A 43 10.26 2.42 11.58
C LEU A 43 10.51 3.89 11.27
N GLY A 44 9.45 4.66 11.12
CA GLY A 44 9.54 6.08 10.79
C GLY A 44 9.75 6.39 9.30
N SER A 45 9.75 5.39 8.42
CA SER A 45 9.95 5.60 6.98
C SER A 45 8.75 6.23 6.26
N GLY A 46 7.58 6.28 6.91
CA GLY A 46 6.38 6.89 6.34
C GLY A 46 5.32 5.93 5.86
N LYS A 47 5.42 4.64 6.22
CA LYS A 47 4.40 3.64 5.85
C LYS A 47 3.00 4.05 6.29
N THR A 48 2.86 4.49 7.53
CA THR A 48 1.57 4.93 8.08
C THR A 48 1.05 6.19 7.37
N CYS A 49 1.93 7.14 7.07
CA CYS A 49 1.57 8.33 6.30
C CYS A 49 1.03 7.96 4.91
N LEU A 50 1.71 7.03 4.24
CA LEU A 50 1.29 6.55 2.93
C LEU A 50 -0.07 5.83 3.03
N ALA A 51 -0.23 4.96 4.02
CA ALA A 51 -1.49 4.25 4.26
C ALA A 51 -2.64 5.23 4.55
N GLN A 52 -2.41 6.25 5.35
CA GLN A 52 -3.40 7.30 5.62
C GLN A 52 -3.83 8.01 4.35
N GLY A 53 -2.87 8.36 3.49
CA GLY A 53 -3.16 8.96 2.19
C GLY A 53 -4.00 8.02 1.31
N ILE A 54 -3.61 6.76 1.23
CA ILE A 54 -4.35 5.74 0.46
C ILE A 54 -5.80 5.66 0.93
N GLY A 55 -6.04 5.56 2.24
CA GLY A 55 -7.38 5.48 2.79
C GLY A 55 -8.22 6.70 2.45
N ARG A 56 -7.63 7.90 2.56
CA ARG A 56 -8.29 9.15 2.20
C ARG A 56 -8.68 9.19 0.73
N GLY A 57 -7.76 8.85 -0.17
CA GLY A 57 -8.02 8.83 -1.61
C GLY A 57 -9.04 7.77 -1.99
N TRP A 58 -9.03 6.63 -1.34
CA TRP A 58 -9.99 5.57 -1.57
C TRP A 58 -11.41 5.94 -1.16
N GLY A 59 -11.58 6.82 -0.19
CA GLY A 59 -12.89 7.31 0.22
C GLY A 59 -13.26 7.04 1.67
N VAL A 60 -12.32 6.70 2.53
CA VAL A 60 -12.56 6.62 3.98
C VAL A 60 -12.76 8.04 4.50
N GLY A 61 -13.90 8.30 5.14
CA GLY A 61 -14.27 9.63 5.62
C GLY A 61 -13.54 10.07 6.90
N GLN A 62 -12.67 9.23 7.44
CA GLN A 62 -11.90 9.49 8.65
C GLN A 62 -10.45 9.03 8.44
N PRO A 63 -9.47 9.61 9.15
CA PRO A 63 -8.08 9.17 9.03
C PRO A 63 -7.93 7.70 9.41
N LEU A 64 -7.11 6.96 8.67
CA LEU A 64 -6.71 5.62 9.09
C LEU A 64 -5.88 5.73 10.35
N ILE A 65 -6.24 4.95 11.34
CA ILE A 65 -5.51 4.86 12.61
C ILE A 65 -4.66 3.60 12.55
N SER A 66 -3.37 3.71 12.92
CA SER A 66 -2.50 2.54 12.97
C SER A 66 -3.14 1.46 13.84
N PRO A 67 -3.32 0.22 13.32
CA PRO A 67 -3.96 -0.85 14.07
C PRO A 67 -3.01 -1.55 15.05
N SER A 68 -2.12 -0.80 15.71
CA SER A 68 -1.01 -1.33 16.49
C SER A 68 -1.39 -2.31 17.60
N PHE A 69 -2.64 -2.25 18.10
CA PHE A 69 -3.13 -3.22 19.09
C PHE A 69 -4.07 -4.26 18.50
N VAL A 70 -4.79 -3.90 17.44
CA VAL A 70 -5.81 -4.76 16.81
C VAL A 70 -5.23 -5.52 15.63
N LEU A 71 -4.14 -5.06 15.03
CA LEU A 71 -3.43 -5.59 13.89
C LEU A 71 -4.18 -5.48 12.56
N VAL A 72 -5.50 -5.51 12.54
CA VAL A 72 -6.33 -5.37 11.34
C VAL A 72 -7.49 -4.43 11.64
N ARG A 73 -7.71 -3.44 10.79
CA ARG A 73 -8.89 -2.57 10.82
C ARG A 73 -9.58 -2.60 9.48
N GLU A 74 -10.90 -2.62 9.51
CA GLU A 74 -11.77 -2.63 8.34
C GLU A 74 -12.46 -1.28 8.21
N TYR A 75 -12.49 -0.74 6.98
CA TYR A 75 -13.14 0.53 6.66
C TYR A 75 -14.10 0.36 5.51
N ALA A 76 -15.24 1.04 5.61
CA ALA A 76 -16.25 1.13 4.57
C ALA A 76 -16.17 2.48 3.87
N ARG A 77 -16.81 2.57 2.71
CA ARG A 77 -17.05 3.83 2.01
C ARG A 77 -18.48 3.85 1.45
N PRO A 78 -19.05 5.03 1.20
CA PRO A 78 -20.46 5.10 0.77
C PRO A 78 -20.72 4.64 -0.67
N GLN A 79 -19.70 4.61 -1.54
CA GLN A 79 -19.87 4.36 -2.97
C GLN A 79 -20.26 2.93 -3.32
N ASP A 80 -19.80 1.95 -2.53
CA ASP A 80 -19.97 0.54 -2.84
C ASP A 80 -19.87 -0.35 -1.61
N ARG A 81 -19.77 -1.66 -1.83
CA ARG A 81 -19.64 -2.66 -0.75
C ARG A 81 -18.20 -3.14 -0.55
N VAL A 82 -17.26 -2.58 -1.30
CA VAL A 82 -15.84 -2.91 -1.11
C VAL A 82 -15.40 -2.40 0.26
N ARG A 83 -14.55 -3.18 0.94
CA ARG A 83 -13.96 -2.81 2.23
C ARG A 83 -12.46 -2.61 2.06
N LEU A 84 -11.92 -1.63 2.78
CA LEU A 84 -10.48 -1.47 2.89
C LEU A 84 -10.02 -2.07 4.21
N TYR A 85 -9.06 -2.98 4.13
CA TYR A 85 -8.43 -3.61 5.29
C TYR A 85 -7.04 -3.02 5.47
N HIS A 86 -6.83 -2.34 6.59
CA HIS A 86 -5.51 -1.83 6.97
C HIS A 86 -4.90 -2.79 7.98
N VAL A 87 -3.81 -3.41 7.60
CA VAL A 87 -3.09 -4.43 8.38
C VAL A 87 -1.74 -3.87 8.78
N ASP A 88 -1.35 -4.08 10.04
CA ASP A 88 -0.02 -3.73 10.54
C ASP A 88 0.60 -4.94 11.21
N LEU A 89 1.66 -5.47 10.61
CA LEU A 89 2.33 -6.68 11.09
C LEU A 89 3.59 -6.39 11.92
N TYR A 90 3.72 -5.15 12.43
CA TYR A 90 4.90 -4.77 13.22
C TYR A 90 5.21 -5.73 14.37
N ARG A 91 4.18 -6.22 15.05
CA ARG A 91 4.32 -7.12 16.20
C ARG A 91 4.31 -8.60 15.85
N ILE A 92 4.17 -8.92 14.55
CA ILE A 92 4.15 -10.29 14.07
C ILE A 92 5.58 -10.76 13.84
N SER A 93 5.93 -11.94 14.32
CA SER A 93 7.26 -12.51 14.19
C SER A 93 7.48 -13.23 12.85
N ASP A 94 6.44 -13.92 12.36
CA ASP A 94 6.52 -14.74 11.16
C ASP A 94 5.16 -14.93 10.48
N ALA A 95 5.17 -15.60 9.32
CA ALA A 95 3.98 -15.86 8.53
C ALA A 95 2.97 -16.78 9.25
N THR A 96 3.44 -17.70 10.09
CA THR A 96 2.56 -18.61 10.84
C THR A 96 1.68 -17.82 11.82
N GLU A 97 2.28 -16.85 12.52
CA GLU A 97 1.56 -15.98 13.41
C GLU A 97 0.57 -15.08 12.65
N ALA A 98 0.98 -14.56 11.49
CA ALA A 98 0.12 -13.77 10.62
C ALA A 98 -1.08 -14.58 10.10
N TRP A 99 -0.89 -15.85 9.80
CA TRP A 99 -1.97 -16.74 9.37
C TRP A 99 -3.12 -16.78 10.37
N GLY A 100 -2.79 -16.76 11.67
CA GLY A 100 -3.79 -16.74 12.74
C GLY A 100 -4.67 -15.49 12.79
N LEU A 101 -4.33 -14.44 12.02
CA LEU A 101 -5.13 -13.22 11.93
C LEU A 101 -6.27 -13.31 10.92
N GLY A 102 -6.37 -14.41 10.17
CA GLY A 102 -7.41 -14.59 9.16
C GLY A 102 -7.19 -13.79 7.88
N LEU A 103 -5.93 -13.44 7.55
CA LEU A 103 -5.61 -12.67 6.35
C LEU A 103 -6.13 -13.33 5.08
N GLU A 104 -6.16 -14.64 5.04
CA GLU A 104 -6.63 -15.43 3.90
C GLU A 104 -8.12 -15.20 3.58
N GLU A 105 -8.88 -14.69 4.51
CA GLU A 105 -10.31 -14.43 4.31
C GLU A 105 -10.58 -13.21 3.44
N PHE A 106 -9.66 -12.25 3.40
CA PHE A 106 -9.89 -11.00 2.67
C PHE A 106 -8.77 -10.60 1.73
N VAL A 107 -7.52 -11.05 1.94
CA VAL A 107 -6.41 -10.65 1.07
C VAL A 107 -6.60 -11.25 -0.32
N GLY A 108 -6.73 -10.39 -1.32
CA GLY A 108 -6.98 -10.80 -2.70
C GLY A 108 -8.45 -11.03 -3.06
N ASP A 109 -9.37 -10.90 -2.10
CA ASP A 109 -10.80 -11.00 -2.36
C ASP A 109 -11.27 -9.80 -3.20
N GLU A 110 -12.18 -10.06 -4.16
CA GLU A 110 -12.67 -9.05 -5.09
C GLU A 110 -13.47 -7.92 -4.41
N HIS A 111 -13.92 -8.11 -3.18
CA HIS A 111 -14.62 -7.09 -2.40
C HIS A 111 -13.73 -6.43 -1.35
N ALA A 112 -12.44 -6.66 -1.41
CA ALA A 112 -11.48 -6.15 -0.45
C ALA A 112 -10.33 -5.40 -1.15
N VAL A 113 -9.94 -4.27 -0.56
CA VAL A 113 -8.67 -3.60 -0.84
C VAL A 113 -7.82 -3.77 0.41
N CYS A 114 -6.59 -4.27 0.27
CA CYS A 114 -5.72 -4.52 1.42
C CYS A 114 -4.50 -3.61 1.37
N VAL A 115 -4.21 -2.96 2.49
CA VAL A 115 -2.99 -2.18 2.71
C VAL A 115 -2.27 -2.79 3.91
N ILE A 116 -1.12 -3.38 3.66
CA ILE A 116 -0.40 -4.20 4.65
C ILE A 116 0.95 -3.55 4.98
N GLU A 117 1.09 -2.98 6.18
CA GLU A 117 2.37 -2.48 6.69
C GLU A 117 3.17 -3.63 7.28
N TRP A 118 4.50 -3.57 7.14
CA TRP A 118 5.42 -4.64 7.53
C TRP A 118 5.12 -5.94 6.78
N ALA A 119 4.76 -5.81 5.50
CA ALA A 119 4.32 -6.94 4.67
C ALA A 119 5.37 -8.04 4.52
N GLU A 120 6.67 -7.71 4.64
CA GLU A 120 7.77 -8.67 4.60
C GLU A 120 7.68 -9.74 5.68
N ARG A 121 6.96 -9.47 6.76
CA ARG A 121 6.76 -10.43 7.86
C ARG A 121 5.75 -11.52 7.54
N ALA A 122 4.97 -11.33 6.49
CA ALA A 122 3.99 -12.32 6.04
C ALA A 122 4.08 -12.55 4.54
N ARG A 123 5.27 -12.42 3.95
CA ARG A 123 5.47 -12.56 2.51
C ARG A 123 4.83 -13.83 1.91
N PRO A 124 4.94 -15.02 2.54
CA PRO A 124 4.28 -16.22 2.00
C PRO A 124 2.75 -16.13 1.90
N LEU A 125 2.11 -15.22 2.64
CA LEU A 125 0.65 -15.04 2.62
C LEU A 125 0.21 -13.97 1.62
N VAL A 126 1.16 -13.23 1.05
CA VAL A 126 0.87 -12.22 0.04
C VAL A 126 0.58 -12.91 -1.29
N PRO A 127 -0.55 -12.60 -1.96
CA PRO A 127 -0.83 -13.15 -3.28
C PRO A 127 0.27 -12.82 -4.28
N SER A 128 0.39 -13.65 -5.32
CA SER A 128 1.37 -13.41 -6.40
C SER A 128 1.13 -12.09 -7.12
N GLU A 129 -0.11 -11.61 -7.14
CA GLU A 129 -0.46 -10.32 -7.73
C GLU A 129 -0.61 -9.27 -6.63
N HIS A 130 0.23 -8.26 -6.64
CA HIS A 130 0.27 -7.20 -5.65
C HIS A 130 1.08 -6.00 -6.13
N LEU A 131 0.98 -4.89 -5.41
CA LEU A 131 1.89 -3.75 -5.55
C LEU A 131 2.72 -3.66 -4.27
N TRP A 132 4.03 -3.79 -4.40
CA TRP A 132 4.96 -3.72 -3.28
C TRP A 132 5.65 -2.37 -3.27
N ILE A 133 5.54 -1.65 -2.16
CA ILE A 133 6.13 -0.32 -1.99
C ILE A 133 7.14 -0.37 -0.85
N ARG A 134 8.41 -0.14 -1.20
CA ARG A 134 9.48 -0.04 -0.21
C ARG A 134 9.76 1.44 0.07
N LEU A 135 9.79 1.80 1.34
CA LEU A 135 10.11 3.15 1.79
C LEU A 135 11.43 3.11 2.54
N GLU A 136 12.34 4.02 2.20
CA GLU A 136 13.66 4.11 2.83
C GLU A 136 13.97 5.57 3.17
N PHE A 137 14.85 5.77 4.15
CA PHE A 137 15.39 7.11 4.43
C PHE A 137 16.38 7.48 3.33
N ALA A 138 16.08 8.54 2.57
CA ALA A 138 17.06 9.13 1.66
C ALA A 138 17.98 10.08 2.43
N ASP A 139 17.38 10.84 3.38
CA ASP A 139 18.08 11.64 4.38
C ASP A 139 17.10 11.91 5.55
N TRP A 140 17.41 12.87 6.42
CA TRP A 140 16.57 13.19 7.59
C TRP A 140 15.14 13.61 7.24
N THR A 141 14.95 14.27 6.09
CA THR A 141 13.66 14.86 5.71
C THR A 141 13.04 14.18 4.49
N ARG A 142 13.83 13.46 3.69
CA ARG A 142 13.36 12.83 2.44
C ARG A 142 13.27 11.33 2.56
N ARG A 143 12.32 10.78 1.84
CA ARG A 143 12.09 9.33 1.76
C ARG A 143 12.13 8.88 0.30
N ALA A 144 12.82 7.78 0.04
CA ALA A 144 12.80 7.13 -1.26
C ALA A 144 11.73 6.05 -1.26
N LEU A 145 10.83 6.10 -2.23
CA LEU A 145 9.79 5.10 -2.42
C LEU A 145 10.06 4.33 -3.70
N CYS A 146 10.07 3.01 -3.60
CA CYS A 146 10.22 2.13 -4.76
C CYS A 146 8.98 1.25 -4.87
N PHE A 147 8.28 1.37 -6.00
CA PHE A 147 7.06 0.64 -6.31
C PHE A 147 7.40 -0.51 -7.25
N VAL A 148 7.00 -1.72 -6.91
CA VAL A 148 7.19 -2.89 -7.76
C VAL A 148 5.85 -3.60 -7.91
N ALA A 149 5.35 -3.65 -9.14
CA ALA A 149 4.08 -4.30 -9.46
C ALA A 149 4.29 -5.74 -9.90
N GLN A 150 3.44 -6.64 -9.43
CA GLN A 150 3.38 -8.04 -9.85
C GLN A 150 1.98 -8.33 -10.35
N GLY A 151 1.88 -8.91 -11.55
CA GLY A 151 0.61 -9.24 -12.19
C GLY A 151 0.07 -8.13 -13.08
N GLU A 152 -0.87 -8.48 -13.96
CA GLU A 152 -1.41 -7.53 -14.95
C GLU A 152 -2.18 -6.38 -14.31
N ARG A 153 -3.02 -6.68 -13.32
CA ARG A 153 -3.82 -5.64 -12.67
C ARG A 153 -2.93 -4.61 -11.98
N HIS A 154 -1.94 -5.05 -11.20
CA HIS A 154 -1.09 -4.13 -10.45
C HIS A 154 -0.10 -3.39 -11.37
N THR A 155 0.30 -4.00 -12.48
CA THR A 155 1.08 -3.30 -13.51
C THR A 155 0.25 -2.18 -14.15
N ALA A 156 -1.03 -2.45 -14.46
CA ALA A 156 -1.94 -1.43 -14.97
C ALA A 156 -2.18 -0.32 -13.95
N LEU A 157 -2.35 -0.69 -12.66
CA LEU A 157 -2.49 0.26 -11.57
C LEU A 157 -1.27 1.19 -11.48
N LEU A 158 -0.08 0.63 -11.54
CA LEU A 158 1.15 1.42 -11.48
C LEU A 158 1.28 2.36 -12.68
N ARG A 159 0.86 1.92 -13.86
CA ARG A 159 0.83 2.77 -15.06
C ARG A 159 -0.12 3.95 -14.90
N GLU A 160 -1.33 3.69 -14.41
CA GLU A 160 -2.32 4.75 -14.13
C GLU A 160 -1.81 5.72 -13.06
N PHE A 161 -1.18 5.19 -12.03
CA PHE A 161 -0.60 5.98 -10.95
C PHE A 161 0.51 6.88 -11.47
N ARG A 162 1.40 6.35 -12.31
CA ARG A 162 2.47 7.14 -12.95
C ARG A 162 1.89 8.31 -13.73
N ARG A 163 0.84 8.09 -14.51
CA ARG A 163 0.16 9.16 -15.25
C ARG A 163 -0.45 10.20 -14.31
N ALA A 164 -1.07 9.76 -13.23
CA ALA A 164 -1.70 10.66 -12.26
C ALA A 164 -0.68 11.57 -11.56
N VAL A 165 0.52 11.05 -11.29
CA VAL A 165 1.57 11.77 -10.57
C VAL A 165 2.43 12.61 -11.52
N PHE A 166 2.80 12.07 -12.67
CA PHE A 166 3.76 12.70 -13.60
C PHE A 166 3.14 13.20 -14.89
N GLY A 167 1.87 12.93 -15.15
CA GLY A 167 1.17 13.40 -16.35
C GLY A 167 1.57 12.69 -17.64
N ALA A 168 2.23 11.55 -17.55
CA ALA A 168 2.72 10.86 -18.76
C ALA A 168 2.44 9.36 -18.73
#